data_6106135032262e0a79543d9112f99a4d
#
_entry.id   6106135032262e0a79543d9112f99a4d
#
_cell.length_a   1.000
_cell.length_b   1.000
_cell.length_c   1.000
_cell.angle_alpha   90.00
_cell.angle_beta   90.00
_cell.angle_gamma   90.00
#
_symmetry.space_group_name_H-M   'P 1'
#
loop_
_entity.id
_entity.type
_entity.pdbx_description
1 polymer ?
#
loop_
_entity_poly.entity_id
_entity_poly.type
_entity_poly.pdbx_seq_one_letter_code
_entity_poly.pdbx_strand_id
1 'polypeptide(L)'
;LAVGAQMVASGRIDFMVMFAYLLMVSRIYAPFDQALALVSELFAAESSAKRMRSIMEEPLAEGGSEFMPVGHDVVFDHVAFGYGAGPDGRAGEQVLRDVSFTAREGQVTALVGPSGSGKSTCARLAARFWDATAGRVTVGGVDVSTVDPEVLLRDYAVVFQDVLLFDDTVMGNIRLGRRDATDEEVLAAARAANCDEFVARMPAGYDTMIGENGSLSGGERQRISIARALLKDAPIVLLDEATASLDVENETQVQQALSRLLAGKTVIVIAHRMRTVENADKVVVLRDGRVAEQGSPAELLEAGGEFARMVALQRESAAWRL
;
A
#
# COMPACT_ATOMS: atom_id res chain seq x y z
N LEU A 1 24.43 -58.81 1.53
CA LEU A 1 25.82 -59.04 1.16
C LEU A 1 26.47 -60.11 2.09
N ALA A 2 26.52 -59.96 3.41
CA ALA A 2 27.18 -60.82 4.33
C ALA A 2 26.71 -62.33 4.25
N VAL A 3 25.39 -62.52 4.23
CA VAL A 3 24.79 -63.87 4.10
C VAL A 3 25.12 -64.48 2.74
N GLY A 4 25.07 -63.76 1.66
CA GLY A 4 25.42 -64.22 0.32
C GLY A 4 26.89 -64.62 0.22
N ALA A 5 27.80 -63.80 0.77
CA ALA A 5 29.22 -64.12 0.83
C ALA A 5 29.50 -65.43 1.63
N GLN A 6 28.80 -65.68 2.76
CA GLN A 6 28.90 -66.86 3.55
C GLN A 6 28.38 -68.10 2.80
N MET A 7 27.33 -67.98 2.02
CA MET A 7 26.78 -69.04 1.19
C MET A 7 27.73 -69.43 0.05
N VAL A 8 28.41 -68.47 -0.57
CA VAL A 8 29.45 -68.73 -1.56
C VAL A 8 30.65 -69.43 -0.92
N ALA A 9 31.13 -68.95 0.22
CA ALA A 9 32.26 -69.52 0.94
C ALA A 9 31.98 -70.97 1.42
N SER A 10 30.72 -71.28 1.73
CA SER A 10 30.27 -72.61 2.10
C SER A 10 29.95 -73.51 0.91
N GLY A 11 30.14 -73.07 -0.34
CA GLY A 11 29.85 -73.83 -1.57
C GLY A 11 28.36 -74.07 -1.85
N ARG A 12 27.46 -73.41 -1.14
CA ARG A 12 25.99 -73.54 -1.32
C ARG A 12 25.44 -72.84 -2.54
N ILE A 13 26.09 -71.77 -2.98
CA ILE A 13 25.77 -71.05 -4.23
C ILE A 13 27.08 -70.75 -4.97
N ASP A 14 27.01 -70.69 -6.29
CA ASP A 14 28.14 -70.26 -7.11
C ASP A 14 28.22 -68.65 -7.11
N PHE A 15 29.47 -68.18 -7.24
CA PHE A 15 29.74 -66.72 -7.29
C PHE A 15 28.98 -66.08 -8.40
N MET A 16 28.84 -66.70 -9.58
CA MET A 16 28.07 -66.14 -10.71
C MET A 16 26.59 -65.98 -10.37
N VAL A 17 26.00 -66.89 -9.60
CA VAL A 17 24.61 -66.80 -9.15
C VAL A 17 24.42 -65.65 -8.16
N MET A 18 25.37 -65.51 -7.22
CA MET A 18 25.35 -64.37 -6.29
C MET A 18 25.48 -63.03 -7.03
N PHE A 19 26.39 -62.93 -8.01
CA PHE A 19 26.61 -61.76 -8.80
C PHE A 19 25.37 -61.40 -9.65
N ALA A 20 24.77 -62.38 -10.32
CA ALA A 20 23.53 -62.20 -11.07
C ALA A 20 22.39 -61.73 -10.18
N TYR A 21 22.27 -62.26 -8.95
CA TYR A 21 21.29 -61.84 -7.97
C TYR A 21 21.50 -60.38 -7.55
N LEU A 22 22.73 -59.93 -7.28
CA LEU A 22 23.06 -58.57 -6.91
C LEU A 22 22.74 -57.59 -8.06
N LEU A 23 23.04 -57.98 -9.30
CA LEU A 23 22.66 -57.18 -10.49
C LEU A 23 21.15 -57.08 -10.63
N MET A 24 20.42 -58.18 -10.39
CA MET A 24 18.95 -58.16 -10.47
C MET A 24 18.34 -57.28 -9.38
N VAL A 25 18.84 -57.38 -8.14
CA VAL A 25 18.38 -56.56 -7.03
C VAL A 25 18.66 -55.07 -7.31
N SER A 26 19.86 -54.72 -7.76
CA SER A 26 20.20 -53.34 -8.08
C SER A 26 19.28 -52.72 -9.18
N ARG A 27 18.90 -53.54 -10.17
CA ARG A 27 17.98 -53.13 -11.23
C ARG A 27 16.53 -52.96 -10.75
N ILE A 28 16.12 -53.71 -9.73
CA ILE A 28 14.77 -53.55 -9.13
C ILE A 28 14.67 -52.26 -8.29
N TYR A 29 15.77 -51.83 -7.63
CA TYR A 29 15.74 -50.63 -6.81
C TYR A 29 15.63 -49.33 -7.64
N ALA A 30 16.23 -49.25 -8.82
CA ALA A 30 16.25 -48.08 -9.64
C ALA A 30 14.82 -47.51 -9.99
N PRO A 31 13.84 -48.35 -10.38
CA PRO A 31 12.46 -47.88 -10.60
C PRO A 31 11.78 -47.36 -9.34
N PHE A 32 12.11 -47.89 -8.16
CA PHE A 32 11.56 -47.42 -6.88
C PHE A 32 12.10 -46.04 -6.51
N ASP A 33 13.38 -45.77 -6.74
CA ASP A 33 13.97 -44.44 -6.52
C ASP A 33 13.35 -43.40 -7.47
N GLN A 34 13.12 -43.77 -8.74
CA GLN A 34 12.42 -42.93 -9.69
C GLN A 34 10.97 -42.65 -9.29
N ALA A 35 10.25 -43.66 -8.82
CA ALA A 35 8.88 -43.50 -8.34
C ALA A 35 8.81 -42.58 -7.12
N LEU A 36 9.74 -42.70 -6.18
CA LEU A 36 9.85 -41.82 -5.01
C LEU A 36 10.14 -40.38 -5.40
N ALA A 37 11.02 -40.14 -6.39
CA ALA A 37 11.32 -38.84 -6.91
C ALA A 37 10.05 -38.20 -7.56
N LEU A 38 9.32 -38.96 -8.39
CA LEU A 38 8.08 -38.51 -9.02
C LEU A 38 6.99 -38.17 -7.99
N VAL A 39 6.88 -38.96 -6.91
CA VAL A 39 5.94 -38.64 -5.82
C VAL A 39 6.28 -37.29 -5.18
N SER A 40 7.57 -37.03 -4.92
CA SER A 40 8.01 -35.72 -4.38
C SER A 40 7.71 -34.56 -5.31
N GLU A 41 7.89 -34.74 -6.63
CA GLU A 41 7.54 -33.75 -7.64
C GLU A 41 6.02 -33.49 -7.71
N LEU A 42 5.21 -34.56 -7.57
CA LEU A 42 3.74 -34.41 -7.52
C LEU A 42 3.29 -33.59 -6.31
N PHE A 43 3.87 -33.81 -5.13
CA PHE A 43 3.55 -32.99 -3.94
C PHE A 43 3.96 -31.51 -4.13
N ALA A 44 5.12 -31.26 -4.74
CA ALA A 44 5.56 -29.90 -5.06
C ALA A 44 4.62 -29.22 -6.08
N ALA A 45 4.20 -29.96 -7.11
CA ALA A 45 3.24 -29.48 -8.11
C ALA A 45 1.87 -29.20 -7.47
N GLU A 46 1.36 -30.10 -6.63
CA GLU A 46 0.09 -29.89 -5.90
C GLU A 46 0.16 -28.65 -5.00
N SER A 47 1.24 -28.47 -4.26
CA SER A 47 1.43 -27.27 -3.43
C SER A 47 1.46 -25.99 -4.26
N SER A 48 2.10 -26.01 -5.43
CA SER A 48 2.13 -24.88 -6.35
C SER A 48 0.76 -24.61 -6.95
N ALA A 49 0.04 -25.65 -7.36
CA ALA A 49 -1.32 -25.55 -7.88
C ALA A 49 -2.30 -24.99 -6.84
N LYS A 50 -2.16 -25.38 -5.56
CA LYS A 50 -2.97 -24.81 -4.46
C LYS A 50 -2.74 -23.32 -4.29
N ARG A 51 -1.47 -22.88 -4.33
CA ARG A 51 -1.13 -21.44 -4.25
C ARG A 51 -1.67 -20.66 -5.44
N MET A 52 -1.56 -21.19 -6.65
CA MET A 52 -2.14 -20.56 -7.83
C MET A 52 -3.68 -20.46 -7.70
N ARG A 53 -4.32 -21.56 -7.29
CA ARG A 53 -5.76 -21.60 -7.11
C ARG A 53 -6.24 -20.62 -6.05
N SER A 54 -5.55 -20.49 -4.91
CA SER A 54 -5.91 -19.52 -3.87
C SER A 54 -5.86 -18.07 -4.34
N ILE A 55 -4.99 -17.74 -5.31
CA ILE A 55 -4.96 -16.40 -5.93
C ILE A 55 -6.09 -16.24 -6.95
N MET A 56 -6.35 -17.27 -7.76
CA MET A 56 -7.37 -17.23 -8.81
C MET A 56 -8.81 -17.27 -8.28
N GLU A 57 -9.00 -17.87 -7.11
CA GLU A 57 -10.31 -18.00 -6.45
C GLU A 57 -10.55 -16.84 -5.45
N GLU A 58 -9.60 -15.90 -5.31
CA GLU A 58 -9.82 -14.71 -4.48
C GLU A 58 -10.99 -13.91 -5.05
N PRO A 59 -12.02 -13.61 -4.23
CA PRO A 59 -13.18 -12.87 -4.71
C PRO A 59 -12.77 -11.48 -5.17
N LEU A 60 -13.16 -11.12 -6.40
CA LEU A 60 -12.99 -9.77 -6.91
C LEU A 60 -13.94 -8.81 -6.19
N ALA A 61 -13.49 -7.58 -5.96
CA ALA A 61 -14.37 -6.54 -5.47
C ALA A 61 -15.41 -6.19 -6.55
N GLU A 62 -16.66 -6.58 -6.32
CA GLU A 62 -17.78 -6.31 -7.23
C GLU A 62 -18.39 -4.94 -6.93
N GLY A 63 -18.90 -4.25 -7.94
CA GLY A 63 -19.59 -2.98 -7.80
C GLY A 63 -20.25 -2.52 -9.09
N GLY A 64 -21.17 -1.57 -8.97
CA GLY A 64 -21.83 -0.94 -10.12
C GLY A 64 -20.91 0.06 -10.82
N SER A 65 -21.14 0.25 -12.12
CA SER A 65 -20.44 1.25 -12.92
C SER A 65 -21.01 2.67 -12.76
N GLU A 66 -22.14 2.82 -12.07
CA GLU A 66 -22.76 4.11 -11.82
C GLU A 66 -22.23 4.71 -10.51
N PHE A 67 -21.53 5.85 -10.63
CA PHE A 67 -21.07 6.64 -9.52
C PHE A 67 -21.44 8.10 -9.76
N MET A 68 -22.47 8.58 -9.06
CA MET A 68 -22.99 9.93 -9.18
C MET A 68 -23.06 10.62 -7.81
N PRO A 69 -21.91 11.01 -7.24
CA PRO A 69 -21.86 11.65 -5.94
C PRO A 69 -22.42 13.09 -6.00
N VAL A 70 -23.04 13.53 -4.92
CA VAL A 70 -23.45 14.93 -4.74
C VAL A 70 -22.38 15.62 -3.88
N GLY A 71 -21.42 16.28 -4.55
CA GLY A 71 -20.20 16.75 -3.90
C GLY A 71 -19.22 15.61 -3.60
N HIS A 72 -18.15 15.92 -2.84
CA HIS A 72 -17.06 15.00 -2.58
C HIS A 72 -16.74 14.87 -1.08
N ASP A 73 -17.74 15.07 -0.21
CA ASP A 73 -17.59 14.75 1.21
C ASP A 73 -17.35 13.26 1.38
N VAL A 74 -16.31 12.90 2.15
CA VAL A 74 -16.05 11.50 2.54
C VAL A 74 -16.54 11.29 3.97
N VAL A 75 -17.55 10.43 4.13
CA VAL A 75 -18.18 10.21 5.44
C VAL A 75 -17.95 8.77 5.90
N PHE A 76 -17.41 8.63 7.09
CA PHE A 76 -17.36 7.37 7.84
C PHE A 76 -18.53 7.36 8.82
N ASP A 77 -19.38 6.34 8.73
CA ASP A 77 -20.59 6.19 9.53
C ASP A 77 -20.55 4.84 10.26
N HIS A 78 -20.19 4.87 11.55
CA HIS A 78 -20.07 3.71 12.43
C HIS A 78 -19.20 2.57 11.87
N VAL A 79 -18.08 2.92 11.24
CA VAL A 79 -17.22 1.97 10.52
C VAL A 79 -16.45 1.08 11.48
N ALA A 80 -16.58 -0.24 11.29
CA ALA A 80 -15.73 -1.25 11.89
C ALA A 80 -14.98 -2.04 10.81
N PHE A 81 -13.73 -2.44 11.10
CA PHE A 81 -12.92 -3.19 10.16
C PHE A 81 -11.83 -4.01 10.86
N GLY A 82 -11.55 -5.21 10.33
CA GLY A 82 -10.42 -6.06 10.69
C GLY A 82 -9.86 -6.73 9.44
N TYR A 83 -8.53 -6.81 9.32
CA TYR A 83 -7.90 -7.55 8.23
C TYR A 83 -8.16 -9.04 8.39
N GLY A 84 -8.55 -9.69 7.32
CA GLY A 84 -8.89 -11.07 7.02
C GLY A 84 -8.84 -12.14 8.13
N ALA A 85 -9.49 -13.25 7.91
CA ALA A 85 -9.32 -14.43 8.77
C ALA A 85 -7.87 -14.93 8.67
N GLY A 86 -7.22 -15.12 9.82
CA GLY A 86 -5.92 -15.79 9.88
C GLY A 86 -6.00 -17.20 9.26
N PRO A 87 -4.85 -17.87 9.04
CA PRO A 87 -4.80 -19.23 8.48
C PRO A 87 -5.61 -20.27 9.27
N ASP A 88 -6.00 -19.96 10.50
CA ASP A 88 -6.81 -20.75 11.42
C ASP A 88 -8.32 -20.46 11.32
N GLY A 89 -8.76 -19.63 10.38
CA GLY A 89 -10.16 -19.25 10.18
C GLY A 89 -10.76 -18.34 11.27
N ARG A 90 -9.93 -17.82 12.17
CA ARG A 90 -10.38 -16.83 13.17
C ARG A 90 -10.48 -15.47 12.52
N ALA A 91 -11.54 -14.71 12.86
CA ALA A 91 -11.65 -13.31 12.46
C ALA A 91 -10.38 -12.56 12.86
N GLY A 92 -9.78 -11.85 11.90
CA GLY A 92 -8.57 -11.06 12.13
C GLY A 92 -8.79 -10.03 13.25
N GLU A 93 -7.70 -9.52 13.81
CA GLU A 93 -7.76 -8.51 14.84
C GLU A 93 -8.52 -7.27 14.35
N GLN A 94 -9.54 -6.84 15.08
CA GLN A 94 -10.35 -5.69 14.76
C GLN A 94 -9.51 -4.41 14.92
N VAL A 95 -9.23 -3.74 13.80
CA VAL A 95 -8.40 -2.52 13.73
C VAL A 95 -9.24 -1.27 13.94
N LEU A 96 -10.45 -1.20 13.37
CA LEU A 96 -11.39 -0.10 13.57
C LEU A 96 -12.63 -0.59 14.29
N ARG A 97 -13.09 0.22 15.26
CA ARG A 97 -14.18 -0.13 16.19
C ARG A 97 -15.14 1.04 16.33
N ASP A 98 -16.09 1.19 15.41
CA ASP A 98 -17.06 2.28 15.46
C ASP A 98 -16.46 3.67 15.18
N VAL A 99 -15.84 3.83 14.00
CA VAL A 99 -15.23 5.09 13.56
C VAL A 99 -16.26 5.92 12.80
N SER A 100 -16.50 7.16 13.27
CA SER A 100 -17.42 8.11 12.63
C SER A 100 -16.79 9.50 12.53
N PHE A 101 -16.61 9.98 11.30
CA PHE A 101 -16.18 11.34 11.01
C PHE A 101 -16.52 11.72 9.56
N THR A 102 -16.45 13.02 9.25
CA THR A 102 -16.63 13.54 7.89
C THR A 102 -15.40 14.34 7.48
N ALA A 103 -14.82 14.01 6.34
CA ALA A 103 -13.89 14.88 5.61
C ALA A 103 -14.69 15.66 4.57
N ARG A 104 -14.79 16.98 4.74
CA ARG A 104 -15.63 17.85 3.91
C ARG A 104 -14.92 18.26 2.63
N GLU A 105 -15.70 18.47 1.59
CA GLU A 105 -15.23 19.02 0.32
C GLU A 105 -14.53 20.37 0.53
N GLY A 106 -13.40 20.54 -0.15
CA GLY A 106 -12.59 21.75 -0.06
C GLY A 106 -11.81 21.93 1.25
N GLN A 107 -11.81 20.92 2.15
CA GLN A 107 -11.14 20.96 3.44
C GLN A 107 -10.06 19.89 3.57
N VAL A 108 -9.05 20.20 4.38
CA VAL A 108 -7.99 19.25 4.79
C VAL A 108 -8.35 18.63 6.13
N THR A 109 -8.62 17.32 6.13
CA THR A 109 -8.85 16.52 7.34
C THR A 109 -7.61 15.72 7.68
N ALA A 110 -6.98 16.00 8.82
CA ALA A 110 -5.80 15.31 9.30
C ALA A 110 -6.18 14.15 10.24
N LEU A 111 -5.74 12.93 9.90
CA LEU A 111 -5.82 11.77 10.79
C LEU A 111 -4.54 11.69 11.62
N VAL A 112 -4.66 11.76 12.95
CA VAL A 112 -3.55 11.69 13.89
C VAL A 112 -3.78 10.59 14.93
N GLY A 113 -2.73 10.15 15.58
CA GLY A 113 -2.79 9.11 16.62
C GLY A 113 -1.54 8.24 16.64
N PRO A 114 -1.38 7.37 17.65
CA PRO A 114 -0.25 6.46 17.77
C PRO A 114 -0.18 5.47 16.59
N SER A 115 0.98 4.81 16.42
CA SER A 115 1.11 3.71 15.46
C SER A 115 0.11 2.60 15.78
N GLY A 116 -0.51 2.02 14.74
CA GLY A 116 -1.52 0.98 14.91
C GLY A 116 -2.92 1.49 15.28
N SER A 117 -3.17 2.80 15.42
CA SER A 117 -4.50 3.34 15.75
C SER A 117 -5.54 3.24 14.63
N GLY A 118 -5.16 2.84 13.40
CA GLY A 118 -6.07 2.66 12.28
C GLY A 118 -6.06 3.77 11.22
N LYS A 119 -5.17 4.76 11.29
CA LYS A 119 -5.11 5.89 10.32
C LYS A 119 -4.98 5.44 8.86
N SER A 120 -4.00 4.60 8.55
CA SER A 120 -3.80 4.09 7.18
C SER A 120 -4.94 3.16 6.76
N THR A 121 -5.58 2.48 7.70
CA THR A 121 -6.77 1.67 7.44
C THR A 121 -7.95 2.55 7.03
N CYS A 122 -8.18 3.70 7.70
CA CYS A 122 -9.20 4.66 7.28
C CYS A 122 -8.94 5.15 5.84
N ALA A 123 -7.70 5.56 5.51
CA ALA A 123 -7.40 5.99 4.14
C ALA A 123 -7.65 4.89 3.10
N ARG A 124 -7.30 3.64 3.42
CA ARG A 124 -7.54 2.48 2.53
C ARG A 124 -9.03 2.17 2.35
N LEU A 125 -9.83 2.31 3.40
CA LEU A 125 -11.29 2.15 3.34
C LEU A 125 -11.95 3.29 2.56
N ALA A 126 -11.46 4.53 2.69
CA ALA A 126 -11.94 5.65 1.90
C ALA A 126 -11.80 5.41 0.39
N ALA A 127 -10.66 4.83 -0.03
CA ALA A 127 -10.40 4.46 -1.43
C ALA A 127 -10.94 3.07 -1.83
N ARG A 128 -11.68 2.41 -0.94
CA ARG A 128 -12.18 1.05 -1.16
C ARG A 128 -11.10 0.04 -1.55
N PHE A 129 -9.88 0.14 -1.00
CA PHE A 129 -8.91 -0.97 -1.09
C PHE A 129 -9.35 -2.17 -0.25
N TRP A 130 -10.29 -1.96 0.66
CA TRP A 130 -10.98 -2.93 1.49
C TRP A 130 -12.41 -2.45 1.74
N ASP A 131 -13.34 -3.38 1.94
CA ASP A 131 -14.71 -3.06 2.35
C ASP A 131 -14.82 -3.11 3.88
N ALA A 132 -15.61 -2.21 4.47
CA ALA A 132 -15.87 -2.19 5.89
C ALA A 132 -16.61 -3.47 6.33
N THR A 133 -16.29 -4.01 7.51
CA THR A 133 -16.99 -5.19 8.07
C THR A 133 -18.33 -4.82 8.74
N ALA A 134 -18.48 -3.56 9.16
CA ALA A 134 -19.73 -2.98 9.64
C ALA A 134 -19.70 -1.46 9.48
N GLY A 135 -20.88 -0.83 9.47
CA GLY A 135 -21.02 0.57 9.11
C GLY A 135 -20.83 0.79 7.61
N ARG A 136 -20.56 2.00 7.19
CA ARG A 136 -20.36 2.33 5.77
C ARG A 136 -19.43 3.53 5.60
N VAL A 137 -18.77 3.59 4.44
CA VAL A 137 -18.05 4.77 3.96
C VAL A 137 -18.80 5.30 2.74
N THR A 138 -19.08 6.61 2.72
CA THR A 138 -19.75 7.22 1.56
C THR A 138 -18.94 8.35 0.98
N VAL A 139 -19.08 8.59 -0.33
CA VAL A 139 -18.55 9.75 -1.05
C VAL A 139 -19.72 10.47 -1.68
N GLY A 140 -19.93 11.74 -1.31
CA GLY A 140 -21.07 12.52 -1.80
C GLY A 140 -22.42 11.81 -1.60
N GLY A 141 -22.55 11.04 -0.50
CA GLY A 141 -23.75 10.28 -0.16
C GLY A 141 -23.86 8.88 -0.79
N VAL A 142 -22.96 8.52 -1.73
CA VAL A 142 -22.92 7.18 -2.35
C VAL A 142 -22.05 6.26 -1.53
N ASP A 143 -22.56 5.07 -1.18
CA ASP A 143 -21.80 4.05 -0.46
C ASP A 143 -20.70 3.46 -1.37
N VAL A 144 -19.44 3.60 -0.96
CA VAL A 144 -18.29 3.16 -1.77
C VAL A 144 -18.29 1.66 -2.03
N SER A 145 -18.88 0.85 -1.15
CA SER A 145 -18.95 -0.60 -1.28
C SER A 145 -19.82 -1.06 -2.47
N THR A 146 -20.69 -0.17 -2.96
CA THR A 146 -21.59 -0.47 -4.09
C THR A 146 -21.01 -0.08 -5.45
N VAL A 147 -19.90 0.66 -5.48
CA VAL A 147 -19.29 1.23 -6.70
C VAL A 147 -18.09 0.40 -7.11
N ASP A 148 -17.94 0.10 -8.40
CA ASP A 148 -16.75 -0.55 -8.94
C ASP A 148 -15.48 0.23 -8.51
N PRO A 149 -14.45 -0.43 -7.95
CA PRO A 149 -13.23 0.25 -7.48
C PRO A 149 -12.53 1.08 -8.56
N GLU A 150 -12.52 0.63 -9.82
CA GLU A 150 -11.91 1.39 -10.92
C GLU A 150 -12.68 2.68 -11.21
N VAL A 151 -14.01 2.64 -11.09
CA VAL A 151 -14.87 3.81 -11.26
C VAL A 151 -14.66 4.78 -10.10
N LEU A 152 -14.71 4.29 -8.86
CA LEU A 152 -14.50 5.10 -7.66
C LEU A 152 -13.12 5.78 -7.65
N LEU A 153 -12.07 5.02 -7.97
CA LEU A 153 -10.68 5.51 -7.95
C LEU A 153 -10.38 6.57 -9.01
N ARG A 154 -11.26 6.83 -9.97
CA ARG A 154 -11.12 7.99 -10.88
C ARG A 154 -11.17 9.31 -10.10
N ASP A 155 -11.98 9.37 -9.05
CA ASP A 155 -12.15 10.57 -8.22
C ASP A 155 -11.12 10.67 -7.08
N TYR A 156 -10.17 9.74 -7.00
CA TYR A 156 -9.12 9.74 -5.98
C TYR A 156 -7.73 9.95 -6.58
N ALA A 157 -6.96 10.86 -6.04
CA ALA A 157 -5.51 10.93 -6.20
C ALA A 157 -4.85 10.47 -4.89
N VAL A 158 -3.92 9.52 -4.98
CA VAL A 158 -3.24 8.97 -3.80
C VAL A 158 -1.76 9.27 -3.90
N VAL A 159 -1.21 9.89 -2.85
CA VAL A 159 0.23 10.13 -2.69
C VAL A 159 0.71 9.30 -1.52
N PHE A 160 1.43 8.23 -1.81
CA PHE A 160 1.96 7.30 -0.81
C PHE A 160 3.27 7.80 -0.22
N GLN A 161 3.59 7.34 0.99
CA GLN A 161 4.88 7.55 1.64
C GLN A 161 6.02 6.94 0.82
N ASP A 162 5.87 5.68 0.41
CA ASP A 162 6.84 4.98 -0.43
C ASP A 162 6.43 5.12 -1.89
N VAL A 163 7.17 5.96 -2.62
CA VAL A 163 6.90 6.23 -4.03
C VAL A 163 7.49 5.12 -4.90
N LEU A 164 6.63 4.38 -5.58
CA LEU A 164 7.02 3.41 -6.60
C LEU A 164 7.26 4.14 -7.94
N LEU A 165 8.44 3.89 -8.52
CA LEU A 165 8.79 4.30 -9.87
C LEU A 165 8.86 3.07 -10.77
N PHE A 166 8.32 3.21 -11.98
CA PHE A 166 8.39 2.17 -12.99
C PHE A 166 9.64 2.36 -13.86
N ASP A 167 10.14 1.28 -14.44
CA ASP A 167 11.24 1.31 -15.40
C ASP A 167 10.77 1.96 -16.71
N ASP A 168 10.73 3.30 -16.71
CA ASP A 168 10.26 4.16 -17.79
C ASP A 168 10.95 5.54 -17.65
N THR A 169 10.72 6.44 -18.58
CA THR A 169 11.20 7.82 -18.52
C THR A 169 10.57 8.60 -17.37
N VAL A 170 11.14 9.74 -17.00
CA VAL A 170 10.50 10.68 -16.06
C VAL A 170 9.12 11.08 -16.57
N MET A 171 9.03 11.41 -17.89
CA MET A 171 7.78 11.75 -18.58
C MET A 171 6.77 10.60 -18.48
N GLY A 172 7.16 9.36 -18.79
CA GLY A 172 6.32 8.17 -18.71
C GLY A 172 5.82 7.92 -17.30
N ASN A 173 6.69 8.06 -16.30
CA ASN A 173 6.30 7.93 -14.91
C ASN A 173 5.25 8.97 -14.48
N ILE A 174 5.35 10.22 -14.90
CA ILE A 174 4.35 11.25 -14.58
C ILE A 174 3.03 10.98 -15.31
N ARG A 175 3.09 10.55 -16.58
CA ARG A 175 1.93 10.22 -17.41
C ARG A 175 1.03 9.12 -16.84
N LEU A 176 1.54 8.31 -15.90
CA LEU A 176 0.71 7.34 -15.18
C LEU A 176 -0.46 7.97 -14.42
N GLY A 177 -0.40 9.27 -14.09
CA GLY A 177 -1.50 10.00 -13.50
C GLY A 177 -2.72 10.07 -14.43
N ARG A 178 -2.50 10.27 -15.74
CA ARG A 178 -3.52 10.24 -16.80
C ARG A 178 -2.88 9.82 -18.11
N ARG A 179 -3.16 8.60 -18.56
CA ARG A 179 -2.46 7.94 -19.69
C ARG A 179 -2.67 8.64 -21.03
N ASP A 180 -3.81 9.29 -21.23
CA ASP A 180 -4.21 10.02 -22.44
C ASP A 180 -3.78 11.50 -22.42
N ALA A 181 -3.04 11.94 -21.41
CA ALA A 181 -2.54 13.30 -21.30
C ALA A 181 -1.52 13.61 -22.40
N THR A 182 -1.60 14.83 -22.95
CA THR A 182 -0.60 15.35 -23.90
C THR A 182 0.74 15.63 -23.21
N ASP A 183 1.81 15.75 -23.98
CA ASP A 183 3.14 16.08 -23.44
C ASP A 183 3.11 17.44 -22.71
N GLU A 184 2.37 18.42 -23.24
CA GLU A 184 2.23 19.73 -22.64
C GLU A 184 1.55 19.67 -21.27
N GLU A 185 0.52 18.83 -21.09
CA GLU A 185 -0.17 18.62 -19.82
C GLU A 185 0.74 17.93 -18.80
N VAL A 186 1.50 16.91 -19.23
CA VAL A 186 2.49 16.22 -18.39
C VAL A 186 3.57 17.20 -17.91
N LEU A 187 4.12 18.02 -18.82
CA LEU A 187 5.12 19.04 -18.47
C LEU A 187 4.53 20.14 -17.56
N ALA A 188 3.27 20.52 -17.75
CA ALA A 188 2.59 21.47 -16.86
C ALA A 188 2.45 20.92 -15.43
N ALA A 189 2.04 19.66 -15.29
CA ALA A 189 1.96 18.97 -14.00
C ALA A 189 3.34 18.82 -13.35
N ALA A 190 4.36 18.49 -14.12
CA ALA A 190 5.75 18.38 -13.67
C ALA A 190 6.27 19.72 -13.12
N ARG A 191 6.03 20.83 -13.83
CA ARG A 191 6.39 22.18 -13.38
C ARG A 191 5.64 22.56 -12.10
N ALA A 192 4.34 22.25 -12.03
CA ALA A 192 3.54 22.51 -10.85
C ALA A 192 4.03 21.73 -9.62
N ALA A 193 4.66 20.54 -9.85
CA ALA A 193 5.31 19.74 -8.82
C ALA A 193 6.78 20.10 -8.57
N ASN A 194 7.30 21.18 -9.16
CA ASN A 194 8.70 21.62 -9.07
C ASN A 194 9.70 20.56 -9.56
N CYS A 195 9.36 19.77 -10.61
CA CYS A 195 10.25 18.75 -11.16
C CYS A 195 11.37 19.32 -12.04
N ASP A 196 11.16 20.47 -12.70
CA ASP A 196 12.09 21.04 -13.69
C ASP A 196 13.52 21.20 -13.14
N GLU A 197 13.63 21.58 -11.86
CA GLU A 197 14.93 21.85 -11.22
C GLU A 197 15.84 20.60 -11.22
N PHE A 198 15.34 19.45 -10.81
CA PHE A 198 16.17 18.25 -10.78
C PHE A 198 16.27 17.57 -12.16
N VAL A 199 15.20 17.67 -12.98
CA VAL A 199 15.18 17.10 -14.33
C VAL A 199 16.17 17.82 -15.24
N ALA A 200 16.38 19.13 -15.09
CA ALA A 200 17.37 19.89 -15.85
C ALA A 200 18.82 19.41 -15.62
N ARG A 201 19.09 18.71 -14.51
CA ARG A 201 20.40 18.12 -14.21
C ARG A 201 20.59 16.73 -14.80
N MET A 202 19.52 16.14 -15.35
CA MET A 202 19.55 14.79 -15.93
C MET A 202 20.03 14.79 -17.38
N PRO A 203 20.74 13.74 -17.84
CA PRO A 203 21.39 13.70 -19.15
C PRO A 203 20.42 13.81 -20.33
N ALA A 204 19.19 13.31 -20.21
CA ALA A 204 18.14 13.38 -21.24
C ALA A 204 16.90 14.15 -20.78
N GLY A 205 17.00 14.96 -19.69
CA GLY A 205 15.86 15.68 -19.17
C GLY A 205 14.68 14.76 -18.82
N TYR A 206 13.50 15.09 -19.29
CA TYR A 206 12.28 14.28 -19.07
C TYR A 206 12.28 12.91 -19.75
N ASP A 207 13.16 12.70 -20.76
CA ASP A 207 13.32 11.41 -21.42
C ASP A 207 14.35 10.51 -20.72
N THR A 208 14.89 10.95 -19.58
CA THR A 208 15.80 10.12 -18.79
C THR A 208 15.05 8.91 -18.22
N MET A 209 15.59 7.71 -18.48
CA MET A 209 15.08 6.46 -17.89
C MET A 209 15.32 6.44 -16.39
N ILE A 210 14.28 6.16 -15.64
CA ILE A 210 14.29 6.02 -14.18
C ILE A 210 13.59 4.72 -13.78
N GLY A 211 13.85 4.23 -12.58
CA GLY A 211 13.22 3.01 -12.06
C GLY A 211 13.42 2.90 -10.55
N GLU A 212 13.00 1.78 -9.98
CA GLU A 212 13.03 1.55 -8.53
C GLU A 212 14.46 1.64 -7.96
N ASN A 213 15.46 1.19 -8.71
CA ASN A 213 16.88 1.21 -8.35
C ASN A 213 17.62 2.48 -8.82
N GLY A 214 16.90 3.50 -9.30
CA GLY A 214 17.48 4.73 -9.83
C GLY A 214 18.07 5.65 -8.76
N SER A 215 18.90 6.60 -9.18
CA SER A 215 19.65 7.54 -8.34
C SER A 215 18.84 8.73 -7.82
N LEU A 216 17.49 8.69 -7.88
CA LEU A 216 16.64 9.77 -7.39
C LEU A 216 16.59 9.84 -5.87
N SER A 217 16.71 11.05 -5.31
CA SER A 217 16.47 11.32 -3.90
C SER A 217 14.99 11.06 -3.52
N GLY A 218 14.74 10.88 -2.23
CA GLY A 218 13.36 10.74 -1.72
C GLY A 218 12.46 11.92 -2.12
N GLY A 219 12.97 13.15 -2.08
CA GLY A 219 12.23 14.36 -2.46
C GLY A 219 11.94 14.44 -3.96
N GLU A 220 12.85 13.99 -4.82
CA GLU A 220 12.62 13.94 -6.27
C GLU A 220 11.57 12.89 -6.63
N ARG A 221 11.63 11.70 -6.01
CA ARG A 221 10.57 10.67 -6.15
C ARG A 221 9.21 11.19 -5.70
N GLN A 222 9.18 11.90 -4.58
CA GLN A 222 7.94 12.48 -4.04
C GLN A 222 7.35 13.52 -4.98
N ARG A 223 8.18 14.40 -5.59
CA ARG A 223 7.73 15.39 -6.59
C ARG A 223 7.14 14.71 -7.82
N ILE A 224 7.69 13.59 -8.29
CA ILE A 224 7.09 12.80 -9.38
C ILE A 224 5.72 12.23 -8.96
N SER A 225 5.59 11.72 -7.73
CA SER A 225 4.30 11.25 -7.21
C SER A 225 3.24 12.36 -7.13
N ILE A 226 3.65 13.55 -6.68
CA ILE A 226 2.78 14.74 -6.65
C ILE A 226 2.42 15.19 -8.08
N ALA A 227 3.36 15.14 -9.04
CA ALA A 227 3.09 15.44 -10.45
C ALA A 227 2.03 14.48 -11.04
N ARG A 228 2.10 13.17 -10.72
CA ARG A 228 1.06 12.19 -11.08
C ARG A 228 -0.31 12.60 -10.53
N ALA A 229 -0.36 12.99 -9.25
CA ALA A 229 -1.60 13.41 -8.59
C ALA A 229 -2.17 14.72 -9.18
N LEU A 230 -1.30 15.70 -9.50
CA LEU A 230 -1.68 16.94 -10.18
C LEU A 230 -2.21 16.68 -11.59
N LEU A 231 -1.54 15.80 -12.36
CA LEU A 231 -1.96 15.42 -13.70
C LEU A 231 -3.31 14.71 -13.71
N LYS A 232 -3.56 13.88 -12.70
CA LYS A 232 -4.84 13.19 -12.52
C LYS A 232 -5.98 14.15 -12.22
N ASP A 233 -5.70 15.20 -11.47
CA ASP A 233 -6.62 16.26 -11.06
C ASP A 233 -7.93 15.76 -10.41
N ALA A 234 -7.84 14.70 -9.62
CA ALA A 234 -8.99 14.12 -8.92
C ALA A 234 -9.52 15.06 -7.80
N PRO A 235 -10.83 15.06 -7.51
CA PRO A 235 -11.43 15.92 -6.49
C PRO A 235 -11.09 15.52 -5.05
N ILE A 236 -10.72 14.25 -4.82
CA ILE A 236 -10.35 13.72 -3.50
C ILE A 236 -8.87 13.36 -3.49
N VAL A 237 -8.13 13.80 -2.47
CA VAL A 237 -6.70 13.51 -2.31
C VAL A 237 -6.45 12.77 -1.01
N LEU A 238 -5.82 11.61 -1.10
CA LEU A 238 -5.32 10.86 0.04
C LEU A 238 -3.80 11.04 0.13
N LEU A 239 -3.32 11.52 1.27
CA LEU A 239 -1.88 11.68 1.52
C LEU A 239 -1.46 10.78 2.67
N ASP A 240 -0.48 9.91 2.43
CA ASP A 240 0.19 9.14 3.47
C ASP A 240 1.61 9.67 3.64
N GLU A 241 1.83 10.45 4.70
CA GLU A 241 3.12 11.01 5.14
C GLU A 241 4.13 11.44 4.04
N ALA A 242 3.70 12.29 3.14
CA ALA A 242 4.47 12.69 1.94
C ALA A 242 5.84 13.40 2.21
N THR A 243 6.28 13.61 3.47
CA THR A 243 7.48 14.41 3.80
C THR A 243 8.43 13.79 4.82
N ALA A 244 8.28 12.50 5.19
CA ALA A 244 8.92 11.90 6.38
C ALA A 244 10.45 11.89 6.42
N SER A 245 11.16 11.91 5.30
CA SER A 245 12.62 11.74 5.24
C SER A 245 13.32 12.71 4.28
N LEU A 246 12.81 13.95 4.16
CA LEU A 246 13.34 14.93 3.22
C LEU A 246 14.33 15.88 3.90
N ASP A 247 15.36 16.32 3.17
CA ASP A 247 16.19 17.45 3.53
C ASP A 247 15.41 18.77 3.42
N VAL A 248 15.92 19.84 4.05
CA VAL A 248 15.21 21.13 4.19
C VAL A 248 14.86 21.76 2.82
N GLU A 249 15.73 21.62 1.83
CA GLU A 249 15.56 22.21 0.51
C GLU A 249 14.47 21.48 -0.27
N ASN A 250 14.52 20.15 -0.31
CA ASN A 250 13.48 19.31 -0.92
C ASN A 250 12.14 19.42 -0.17
N GLU A 251 12.15 19.56 1.16
CA GLU A 251 10.94 19.76 1.95
C GLU A 251 10.15 20.99 1.48
N THR A 252 10.83 22.13 1.26
CA THR A 252 10.19 23.36 0.79
C THR A 252 9.55 23.18 -0.58
N GLN A 253 10.26 22.54 -1.53
CA GLN A 253 9.74 22.28 -2.87
C GLN A 253 8.53 21.34 -2.86
N VAL A 254 8.58 20.29 -2.07
CA VAL A 254 7.48 19.33 -1.89
C VAL A 254 6.26 20.01 -1.25
N GLN A 255 6.46 20.86 -0.22
CA GLN A 255 5.38 21.60 0.43
C GLN A 255 4.65 22.54 -0.54
N GLN A 256 5.39 23.27 -1.39
CA GLN A 256 4.80 24.11 -2.42
C GLN A 256 3.98 23.31 -3.43
N ALA A 257 4.49 22.15 -3.87
CA ALA A 257 3.80 21.27 -4.79
C ALA A 257 2.51 20.70 -4.14
N LEU A 258 2.58 20.28 -2.87
CA LEU A 258 1.42 19.82 -2.11
C LEU A 258 0.37 20.92 -1.95
N SER A 259 0.77 22.15 -1.62
CA SER A 259 -0.18 23.28 -1.49
C SER A 259 -0.98 23.51 -2.78
N ARG A 260 -0.33 23.33 -3.96
CA ARG A 260 -1.04 23.42 -5.26
C ARG A 260 -1.97 22.23 -5.48
N LEU A 261 -1.55 21.02 -5.09
CA LEU A 261 -2.35 19.81 -5.23
C LEU A 261 -3.63 19.85 -4.40
N LEU A 262 -3.54 20.38 -3.17
CA LEU A 262 -4.63 20.32 -2.18
C LEU A 262 -5.68 21.42 -2.35
N ALA A 263 -5.38 22.47 -3.13
CA ALA A 263 -6.24 23.63 -3.24
C ALA A 263 -7.64 23.27 -3.76
N GLY A 264 -8.68 23.53 -2.95
CA GLY A 264 -10.08 23.31 -3.29
C GLY A 264 -10.54 21.86 -3.35
N LYS A 265 -9.74 20.90 -2.87
CA LYS A 265 -10.05 19.47 -2.91
C LYS A 265 -10.45 18.93 -1.54
N THR A 266 -11.15 17.80 -1.53
CA THR A 266 -11.37 17.01 -0.31
C THR A 266 -10.08 16.27 0.02
N VAL A 267 -9.46 16.59 1.16
CA VAL A 267 -8.17 16.01 1.53
C VAL A 267 -8.28 15.20 2.80
N ILE A 268 -7.80 13.97 2.76
CA ILE A 268 -7.55 13.16 3.96
C ILE A 268 -6.04 12.94 4.02
N VAL A 269 -5.39 13.43 5.08
CA VAL A 269 -3.95 13.30 5.29
C VAL A 269 -3.64 12.50 6.54
N ILE A 270 -2.82 11.47 6.43
CA ILE A 270 -2.23 10.78 7.57
C ILE A 270 -1.03 11.62 8.01
N ALA A 271 -1.17 12.29 9.16
CA ALA A 271 -0.18 13.24 9.60
C ALA A 271 0.71 12.66 10.71
N HIS A 272 2.01 12.69 10.47
CA HIS A 272 3.05 12.36 11.43
C HIS A 272 3.86 13.60 11.85
N ARG A 273 3.70 14.73 11.13
CA ARG A 273 4.35 16.02 11.44
C ARG A 273 3.33 17.08 11.86
N MET A 274 3.69 17.83 12.92
CA MET A 274 2.81 18.91 13.44
C MET A 274 2.46 19.96 12.40
N ARG A 275 3.40 20.37 11.55
CA ARG A 275 3.14 21.37 10.50
C ARG A 275 1.96 21.02 9.59
N THR A 276 1.79 19.74 9.28
CA THR A 276 0.65 19.25 8.48
C THR A 276 -0.65 19.37 9.27
N VAL A 277 -0.59 19.13 10.58
CA VAL A 277 -1.77 19.16 11.46
C VAL A 277 -2.19 20.60 11.78
N GLU A 278 -1.23 21.50 12.00
CA GLU A 278 -1.49 22.92 12.31
C GLU A 278 -2.22 23.65 11.17
N ASN A 279 -2.01 23.22 9.93
CA ASN A 279 -2.63 23.79 8.74
C ASN A 279 -3.89 23.04 8.27
N ALA A 280 -4.35 22.03 9.01
CA ALA A 280 -5.57 21.30 8.67
C ALA A 280 -6.81 22.06 9.14
N ASP A 281 -7.90 21.96 8.37
CA ASP A 281 -9.20 22.51 8.77
C ASP A 281 -9.84 21.69 9.87
N LYS A 282 -9.58 20.36 9.85
CA LYS A 282 -10.09 19.41 10.82
C LYS A 282 -9.04 18.38 11.20
N VAL A 283 -9.01 18.05 12.46
CA VAL A 283 -8.22 16.93 13.01
C VAL A 283 -9.15 15.86 13.53
N VAL A 284 -8.82 14.60 13.24
CA VAL A 284 -9.47 13.40 13.79
C VAL A 284 -8.40 12.60 14.52
N VAL A 285 -8.51 12.51 15.83
CA VAL A 285 -7.60 11.74 16.69
C VAL A 285 -8.11 10.32 16.82
N LEU A 286 -7.32 9.37 16.29
CA LEU A 286 -7.62 7.95 16.38
C LEU A 286 -6.81 7.31 17.52
N ARG A 287 -7.49 6.55 18.38
CA ARG A 287 -6.88 5.77 19.44
C ARG A 287 -7.59 4.43 19.59
N ASP A 288 -6.84 3.34 19.61
CA ASP A 288 -7.36 1.98 19.79
C ASP A 288 -8.52 1.64 18.82
N GLY A 289 -8.41 2.13 17.56
CA GLY A 289 -9.41 1.92 16.51
C GLY A 289 -10.70 2.72 16.66
N ARG A 290 -10.72 3.78 17.48
CA ARG A 290 -11.87 4.68 17.69
C ARG A 290 -11.48 6.13 17.48
N VAL A 291 -12.46 6.98 17.17
CA VAL A 291 -12.30 8.42 17.23
C VAL A 291 -12.33 8.87 18.69
N ALA A 292 -11.18 9.30 19.20
CA ALA A 292 -11.07 9.82 20.55
C ALA A 292 -11.52 11.29 20.61
N GLU A 293 -11.10 12.10 19.63
CA GLU A 293 -11.41 13.52 19.53
C GLU A 293 -11.51 13.92 18.04
N GLN A 294 -12.31 14.92 17.74
CA GLN A 294 -12.35 15.54 16.43
C GLN A 294 -12.78 17.01 16.53
N GLY A 295 -12.16 17.87 15.75
CA GLY A 295 -12.43 19.32 15.72
C GLY A 295 -11.36 20.07 14.97
N SER A 296 -11.38 21.40 14.97
CA SER A 296 -10.29 22.22 14.47
C SER A 296 -9.04 22.08 15.38
N PRO A 297 -7.84 22.29 14.85
CA PRO A 297 -6.62 22.27 15.67
C PRO A 297 -6.71 23.18 16.90
N ALA A 298 -7.27 24.38 16.73
CA ALA A 298 -7.41 25.38 17.81
C ALA A 298 -8.35 24.88 18.91
N GLU A 299 -9.53 24.38 18.57
CA GLU A 299 -10.50 23.83 19.54
C GLU A 299 -9.92 22.65 20.32
N LEU A 300 -9.21 21.74 19.65
CA LEU A 300 -8.63 20.56 20.32
C LEU A 300 -7.44 20.92 21.21
N LEU A 301 -6.66 21.97 20.88
CA LEU A 301 -5.61 22.49 21.78
C LEU A 301 -6.20 23.14 23.04
N GLU A 302 -7.27 23.93 22.87
CA GLU A 302 -7.96 24.58 23.99
C GLU A 302 -8.64 23.57 24.91
N ALA A 303 -9.20 22.49 24.36
CA ALA A 303 -9.80 21.39 25.12
C ALA A 303 -8.81 20.64 26.01
N GLY A 304 -7.50 20.72 25.74
CA GLY A 304 -6.45 20.12 26.58
C GLY A 304 -6.44 18.59 26.61
N GLY A 305 -7.04 17.95 25.61
CA GLY A 305 -7.24 16.49 25.56
C GLY A 305 -6.04 15.71 24.97
N GLU A 306 -6.33 14.60 24.29
CA GLU A 306 -5.31 13.72 23.68
C GLU A 306 -4.48 14.45 22.62
N PHE A 307 -5.14 15.27 21.79
CA PHE A 307 -4.46 16.06 20.78
C PHE A 307 -3.44 17.03 21.39
N ALA A 308 -3.87 17.82 22.37
CA ALA A 308 -2.98 18.77 23.06
C ALA A 308 -1.78 18.06 23.69
N ARG A 309 -2.01 16.88 24.30
CA ARG A 309 -0.93 16.05 24.87
C ARG A 309 0.06 15.59 23.78
N MET A 310 -0.45 15.12 22.61
CA MET A 310 0.42 14.72 21.49
C MET A 310 1.28 15.89 21.00
N VAL A 311 0.69 17.09 20.88
CA VAL A 311 1.40 18.31 20.48
C VAL A 311 2.52 18.65 21.49
N ALA A 312 2.22 18.59 22.79
CA ALA A 312 3.20 18.88 23.85
C ALA A 312 4.39 17.92 23.78
N LEU A 313 4.15 16.61 23.70
CA LEU A 313 5.21 15.59 23.58
C LEU A 313 6.08 15.78 22.33
N GLN A 314 5.48 16.17 21.21
CA GLN A 314 6.24 16.38 19.98
C GLN A 314 7.08 17.64 20.01
N ARG A 315 6.60 18.71 20.68
CA ARG A 315 7.39 19.94 20.92
C ARG A 315 8.58 19.68 21.87
N GLU A 316 8.38 18.90 22.92
CA GLU A 316 9.48 18.48 23.80
C GLU A 316 10.51 17.66 23.04
N SER A 317 10.10 16.69 22.22
CA SER A 317 11.00 15.88 21.38
C SER A 317 11.79 16.73 20.37
N ALA A 318 11.20 17.77 19.81
CA ALA A 318 11.86 18.70 18.90
C ALA A 318 12.91 19.57 19.60
N ALA A 319 12.69 19.94 20.86
CA ALA A 319 13.62 20.70 21.67
C ALA A 319 14.88 19.91 22.06
N TRP A 320 14.84 18.58 22.09
CA TRP A 320 15.99 17.70 22.40
C TRP A 320 16.92 17.41 21.22
N ARG A 321 16.65 17.94 20.03
CA ARG A 321 17.46 17.77 18.81
C ARG A 321 18.43 18.92 18.54
N LEU A 322 19.00 19.50 19.60
CA LEU A 322 20.10 20.47 19.52
C LEU A 322 21.43 19.80 19.83
#